data_ed8f0ea02bd54798e22c0f240f1ee78d
#
_entry.id   ed8f0ea02bd54798e22c0f240f1ee78d
#
_cell.length_a   1.000
_cell.length_b   1.000
_cell.length_c   1.000
_cell.angle_alpha   90.00
_cell.angle_beta   90.00
_cell.angle_gamma   90.00
#
_symmetry.space_group_name_H-M   'P 1'
#
loop_
_entity.id
_entity.type
_entity.pdbx_description
1 polymer ?
#
loop_
_entity_poly.entity_id
_entity_poly.type
_entity_poly.pdbx_seq_one_letter_code
_entity_poly.pdbx_strand_id
1 'polypeptide(L)'
;MKTAFKPGTLIYPLPALMVSCGSMEKPNILTVAWTGTVCSDPPMCYISVRKERFSYPIIRDSGEFVLNLTTEALARATDWCGVKSGRDVNKFKEMYLTPEAGQLVSAPLIAESPLNIECKVVEIKELGSHDMFIADVVAVDADEKLIDKGTGAFQLNHAHPIAYSHGKYYTLGEKIGSFGFSVKKK
;
A
#
# COMPACT_ATOMS: atom_id res chain seq x y z
N MET A 1 10.89 33.78 -2.06
CA MET A 1 9.52 34.29 -2.35
C MET A 1 8.61 33.09 -2.61
N LYS A 2 7.36 33.09 -2.12
CA LYS A 2 6.37 32.02 -2.38
C LYS A 2 5.28 32.55 -3.29
N THR A 3 4.78 31.70 -4.20
CA THR A 3 3.64 32.00 -5.07
C THR A 3 2.41 31.26 -4.57
N ALA A 4 1.25 31.93 -4.58
CA ALA A 4 -0.02 31.30 -4.21
C ALA A 4 -0.48 30.31 -5.29
N PHE A 5 -0.88 29.12 -4.86
CA PHE A 5 -1.48 28.08 -5.71
C PHE A 5 -2.96 27.90 -5.37
N LYS A 6 -3.72 27.37 -6.32
CA LYS A 6 -5.07 26.91 -6.05
C LYS A 6 -5.04 25.77 -5.03
N PRO A 7 -6.07 25.65 -4.17
CA PRO A 7 -6.22 24.46 -3.32
C PRO A 7 -6.14 23.17 -4.13
N GLY A 8 -5.35 22.20 -3.67
CA GLY A 8 -5.11 20.95 -4.38
C GLY A 8 -4.44 19.88 -3.49
N THR A 9 -4.37 18.67 -4.01
CA THR A 9 -3.80 17.50 -3.33
C THR A 9 -2.29 17.46 -3.53
N LEU A 10 -1.55 18.26 -2.75
CA LEU A 10 -0.11 18.49 -2.92
C LEU A 10 0.75 17.92 -1.78
N ILE A 11 0.21 16.95 -1.02
CA ILE A 11 1.00 16.24 0.00
C ILE A 11 1.83 15.17 -0.72
N TYR A 12 3.12 15.41 -0.87
CA TYR A 12 4.09 14.53 -1.53
C TYR A 12 5.42 14.52 -0.78
N PRO A 13 6.25 13.45 -0.88
CA PRO A 13 5.97 12.19 -1.58
C PRO A 13 4.96 11.31 -0.82
N LEU A 14 4.33 10.40 -1.54
CA LEU A 14 3.38 9.42 -0.99
C LEU A 14 3.90 7.99 -1.25
N PRO A 15 3.53 7.00 -0.44
CA PRO A 15 3.69 5.62 -0.84
C PRO A 15 2.81 5.35 -2.08
N ALA A 16 3.24 4.45 -2.95
CA ALA A 16 2.41 3.88 -3.98
C ALA A 16 2.26 2.40 -3.65
N LEU A 17 1.10 1.97 -3.19
CA LEU A 17 0.88 0.59 -2.75
C LEU A 17 -0.04 -0.16 -3.70
N MET A 18 0.20 -1.45 -3.89
CA MET A 18 -0.78 -2.33 -4.51
C MET A 18 -1.71 -2.87 -3.41
N VAL A 19 -2.99 -2.61 -3.55
CA VAL A 19 -4.04 -3.12 -2.64
C VAL A 19 -4.69 -4.31 -3.30
N SER A 20 -4.53 -5.49 -2.73
CA SER A 20 -5.23 -6.69 -3.17
C SER A 20 -6.54 -6.87 -2.39
N CYS A 21 -7.54 -7.41 -3.06
CA CYS A 21 -8.88 -7.64 -2.55
C CYS A 21 -9.56 -8.80 -3.28
N GLY A 22 -10.71 -9.21 -2.81
CA GLY A 22 -11.45 -10.37 -3.31
C GLY A 22 -11.03 -11.65 -2.58
N SER A 23 -10.98 -12.78 -3.29
CA SER A 23 -10.56 -14.08 -2.75
C SER A 23 -9.49 -14.73 -3.62
N MET A 24 -8.95 -15.86 -3.18
CA MET A 24 -8.00 -16.65 -4.00
C MET A 24 -8.58 -17.08 -5.36
N GLU A 25 -9.91 -17.34 -5.44
CA GLU A 25 -10.59 -17.71 -6.69
C GLU A 25 -10.85 -16.50 -7.60
N LYS A 26 -11.05 -15.32 -7.02
CA LYS A 26 -11.34 -14.08 -7.73
C LYS A 26 -10.51 -12.92 -7.20
N PRO A 27 -9.18 -13.00 -7.35
CA PRO A 27 -8.28 -11.98 -6.84
C PRO A 27 -8.30 -10.73 -7.72
N ASN A 28 -8.18 -9.57 -7.10
CA ASN A 28 -8.04 -8.31 -7.82
C ASN A 28 -7.02 -7.39 -7.13
N ILE A 29 -6.46 -6.46 -7.89
CA ILE A 29 -5.46 -5.48 -7.42
C ILE A 29 -5.91 -4.07 -7.82
N LEU A 30 -5.66 -3.12 -6.94
CA LEU A 30 -5.82 -1.68 -7.15
C LEU A 30 -4.55 -0.98 -6.65
N THR A 31 -4.03 -0.03 -7.40
CA THR A 31 -2.94 0.82 -6.89
C THR A 31 -3.51 2.07 -6.24
N VAL A 32 -3.05 2.37 -5.05
CA VAL A 32 -3.39 3.57 -4.30
C VAL A 32 -2.12 4.32 -3.88
N ALA A 33 -2.22 5.65 -3.84
CA ALA A 33 -1.23 6.52 -3.23
C ALA A 33 -1.81 7.26 -2.00
N TRP A 34 -3.12 7.30 -1.88
CA TRP A 34 -3.77 7.93 -0.72
C TRP A 34 -4.05 6.88 0.34
N THR A 35 -3.04 6.62 1.14
CA THR A 35 -2.97 5.62 2.21
C THR A 35 -1.97 6.04 3.27
N GLY A 36 -2.11 5.54 4.46
CA GLY A 36 -1.19 5.79 5.56
C GLY A 36 -1.62 5.15 6.86
N THR A 37 -0.75 5.26 7.87
CA THR A 37 -1.05 4.86 9.25
C THR A 37 -1.96 5.90 9.89
N VAL A 38 -2.97 5.46 10.63
CA VAL A 38 -3.92 6.32 11.37
C VAL A 38 -3.63 6.28 12.86
N CYS A 39 -3.38 5.10 13.40
CA CYS A 39 -3.18 4.86 14.82
C CYS A 39 -2.14 3.77 15.03
N SER A 40 -1.42 3.81 16.14
CA SER A 40 -0.39 2.81 16.50
C SER A 40 -0.86 1.82 17.56
N ASP A 41 -1.86 2.17 18.36
CA ASP A 41 -2.44 1.31 19.39
C ASP A 41 -3.95 1.61 19.52
N PRO A 42 -4.82 0.76 18.96
CA PRO A 42 -4.49 -0.38 18.09
C PRO A 42 -3.83 0.05 16.76
N PRO A 43 -3.08 -0.83 16.08
CA PRO A 43 -2.47 -0.50 14.80
C PRO A 43 -3.54 -0.38 13.71
N MET A 44 -3.65 0.80 13.08
CA MET A 44 -4.67 1.10 12.09
C MET A 44 -4.08 1.82 10.89
N CYS A 45 -4.68 1.59 9.73
CA CYS A 45 -4.35 2.27 8.48
C CYS A 45 -5.61 2.73 7.74
N TYR A 46 -5.41 3.44 6.64
CA TYR A 46 -6.49 3.79 5.73
C TYR A 46 -6.08 3.66 4.28
N ILE A 47 -7.07 3.50 3.42
CA ILE A 47 -6.98 3.74 1.98
C ILE A 47 -8.14 4.63 1.54
N SER A 48 -7.90 5.55 0.57
CA SER A 48 -8.97 6.33 -0.05
C SER A 48 -9.20 5.83 -1.47
N VAL A 49 -10.42 5.39 -1.76
CA VAL A 49 -10.79 4.74 -3.02
C VAL A 49 -11.98 5.45 -3.66
N ARG A 50 -11.91 5.69 -4.97
CA ARG A 50 -13.04 6.22 -5.74
C ARG A 50 -14.13 5.18 -5.89
N LYS A 51 -15.41 5.62 -5.77
CA LYS A 51 -16.59 4.73 -5.86
C LYS A 51 -16.70 3.99 -7.20
N GLU A 52 -16.21 4.59 -8.30
CA GLU A 52 -16.22 3.99 -9.64
C GLU A 52 -15.14 2.92 -9.87
N ARG A 53 -14.17 2.76 -8.98
CA ARG A 53 -13.14 1.71 -9.09
C ARG A 53 -13.76 0.33 -8.91
N PHE A 54 -13.39 -0.60 -9.77
CA PHE A 54 -13.86 -2.00 -9.72
C PHE A 54 -13.60 -2.67 -8.35
N SER A 55 -12.52 -2.31 -7.67
CA SER A 55 -12.17 -2.82 -6.34
C SER A 55 -13.05 -2.26 -5.23
N TYR A 56 -13.72 -1.10 -5.44
CA TYR A 56 -14.50 -0.44 -4.39
C TYR A 56 -15.59 -1.34 -3.79
N PRO A 57 -16.55 -1.88 -4.58
CA PRO A 57 -17.57 -2.77 -4.03
C PRO A 57 -16.97 -4.05 -3.44
N ILE A 58 -15.87 -4.57 -4.00
CA ILE A 58 -15.22 -5.78 -3.48
C ILE A 58 -14.73 -5.56 -2.06
N ILE A 59 -14.00 -4.45 -1.81
CA ILE A 59 -13.48 -4.12 -0.47
C ILE A 59 -14.62 -3.76 0.49
N ARG A 60 -15.61 -2.99 0.05
CA ARG A 60 -16.76 -2.62 0.87
C ARG A 60 -17.55 -3.83 1.34
N ASP A 61 -17.81 -4.78 0.45
CA ASP A 61 -18.69 -5.92 0.70
C ASP A 61 -17.97 -7.03 1.49
N SER A 62 -16.66 -7.21 1.28
CA SER A 62 -15.85 -8.16 2.05
C SER A 62 -15.41 -7.58 3.41
N GLY A 63 -15.25 -6.27 3.52
CA GLY A 63 -14.63 -5.64 4.67
C GLY A 63 -13.13 -5.93 4.81
N GLU A 64 -12.47 -6.44 3.77
CA GLU A 64 -11.08 -6.92 3.84
C GLU A 64 -10.25 -6.44 2.65
N PHE A 65 -8.97 -6.18 2.91
CA PHE A 65 -7.96 -5.91 1.87
C PHE A 65 -6.56 -6.16 2.42
N VAL A 66 -5.57 -6.25 1.52
CA VAL A 66 -4.16 -6.31 1.88
C VAL A 66 -3.41 -5.16 1.25
N LEU A 67 -2.59 -4.47 2.03
CA LEU A 67 -1.61 -3.50 1.52
C LEU A 67 -0.32 -4.23 1.19
N ASN A 68 0.08 -4.21 -0.07
CA ASN A 68 1.32 -4.83 -0.53
C ASN A 68 2.31 -3.71 -0.85
N LEU A 69 3.41 -3.61 -0.11
CA LEU A 69 4.45 -2.61 -0.33
C LEU A 69 5.12 -2.84 -1.68
N THR A 70 5.49 -1.75 -2.32
CA THR A 70 6.02 -1.78 -3.68
C THR A 70 7.48 -1.38 -3.75
N THR A 71 8.18 -1.98 -4.67
CA THR A 71 9.63 -1.84 -4.88
C THR A 71 9.92 -1.35 -6.29
N GLU A 72 11.18 -0.99 -6.56
CA GLU A 72 11.64 -0.68 -7.92
C GLU A 72 11.31 -1.81 -8.91
N ALA A 73 11.49 -3.08 -8.51
CA ALA A 73 11.16 -4.24 -9.34
C ALA A 73 9.66 -4.34 -9.64
N LEU A 74 8.80 -3.89 -8.73
CA LEU A 74 7.35 -3.89 -8.88
C LEU A 74 6.78 -2.61 -9.50
N ALA A 75 7.61 -1.61 -9.84
CA ALA A 75 7.13 -0.30 -10.31
C ALA A 75 6.22 -0.40 -11.53
N ARG A 76 6.54 -1.24 -12.52
CA ARG A 76 5.70 -1.48 -13.69
C ARG A 76 4.34 -2.07 -13.32
N ALA A 77 4.31 -3.08 -12.47
CA ALA A 77 3.07 -3.70 -12.01
C ALA A 77 2.23 -2.72 -11.20
N THR A 78 2.87 -1.91 -10.34
CA THR A 78 2.25 -0.86 -9.55
C THR A 78 1.52 0.14 -10.44
N ASP A 79 2.19 0.70 -11.45
CA ASP A 79 1.57 1.63 -12.39
C ASP A 79 0.43 0.99 -13.17
N TRP A 80 0.70 -0.16 -13.79
CA TRP A 80 -0.26 -0.86 -14.63
C TRP A 80 -1.54 -1.25 -13.87
N CYS A 81 -1.43 -1.76 -12.64
CA CYS A 81 -2.57 -2.10 -11.79
C CYS A 81 -3.40 -0.87 -11.36
N GLY A 82 -2.80 0.32 -11.35
CA GLY A 82 -3.49 1.59 -11.12
C GLY A 82 -4.29 2.10 -12.31
N VAL A 83 -3.85 1.76 -13.54
CA VAL A 83 -4.46 2.22 -14.80
C VAL A 83 -5.53 1.28 -15.31
N LYS A 84 -5.24 -0.03 -15.37
CA LYS A 84 -6.17 -1.04 -15.90
C LYS A 84 -7.26 -1.42 -14.88
N SER A 85 -8.44 -1.74 -15.39
CA SER A 85 -9.56 -2.20 -14.56
C SER A 85 -9.57 -3.72 -14.40
N GLY A 86 -9.79 -4.22 -13.18
CA GLY A 86 -10.02 -5.64 -12.92
C GLY A 86 -11.34 -6.18 -13.49
N ARG A 87 -12.20 -5.28 -14.00
CA ARG A 87 -13.39 -5.68 -14.78
C ARG A 87 -13.01 -6.33 -16.11
N ASP A 88 -11.92 -5.86 -16.72
CA ASP A 88 -11.53 -6.20 -18.08
C ASP A 88 -10.41 -7.25 -18.14
N VAL A 89 -9.61 -7.33 -17.08
CA VAL A 89 -8.39 -8.15 -17.04
C VAL A 89 -8.13 -8.78 -15.69
N ASN A 90 -7.46 -9.94 -15.68
CA ASN A 90 -6.90 -10.53 -14.46
C ASN A 90 -5.51 -9.93 -14.21
N LYS A 91 -5.40 -9.04 -13.25
CA LYS A 91 -4.19 -8.27 -12.99
C LYS A 91 -3.03 -9.10 -12.45
N PHE A 92 -3.30 -10.13 -11.65
CA PHE A 92 -2.27 -11.06 -11.21
C PHE A 92 -1.63 -11.77 -12.40
N LYS A 93 -2.46 -12.30 -13.31
CA LYS A 93 -1.97 -13.00 -14.51
C LYS A 93 -1.19 -12.08 -15.45
N GLU A 94 -1.75 -10.90 -15.76
CA GLU A 94 -1.14 -9.97 -16.73
C GLU A 94 0.21 -9.40 -16.24
N MET A 95 0.36 -9.22 -14.93
CA MET A 95 1.59 -8.69 -14.35
C MET A 95 2.52 -9.78 -13.78
N TYR A 96 2.19 -11.05 -14.00
CA TYR A 96 2.96 -12.19 -13.50
C TYR A 96 3.17 -12.14 -11.99
N LEU A 97 2.13 -11.71 -11.27
CA LEU A 97 2.12 -11.67 -9.82
C LEU A 97 1.49 -12.95 -9.27
N THR A 98 2.02 -13.44 -8.16
CA THR A 98 1.58 -14.66 -7.51
C THR A 98 0.64 -14.32 -6.34
N PRO A 99 -0.65 -14.73 -6.39
CA PRO A 99 -1.51 -14.60 -5.22
C PRO A 99 -1.15 -15.67 -4.19
N GLU A 100 -0.99 -15.28 -2.94
CA GLU A 100 -0.82 -16.16 -1.80
C GLU A 100 -1.93 -15.96 -0.77
N ALA A 101 -2.29 -17.01 -0.03
CA ALA A 101 -3.31 -16.92 1.01
C ALA A 101 -2.78 -16.12 2.21
N GLY A 102 -3.59 -15.18 2.69
CA GLY A 102 -3.33 -14.46 3.95
C GLY A 102 -3.57 -15.35 5.17
N GLN A 103 -3.17 -14.87 6.32
CA GLN A 103 -3.36 -15.55 7.61
C GLN A 103 -4.76 -15.31 8.19
N LEU A 104 -5.26 -14.07 8.09
CA LEU A 104 -6.47 -13.61 8.80
C LEU A 104 -7.53 -12.96 7.90
N VAL A 105 -7.22 -12.75 6.59
CA VAL A 105 -8.16 -12.21 5.61
C VAL A 105 -8.27 -13.11 4.40
N SER A 106 -9.41 -13.04 3.70
CA SER A 106 -9.64 -13.78 2.45
C SER A 106 -8.97 -13.16 1.24
N ALA A 107 -8.65 -11.86 1.33
CA ALA A 107 -7.95 -11.14 0.27
C ALA A 107 -6.51 -11.69 0.12
N PRO A 108 -6.04 -11.97 -1.12
CA PRO A 108 -4.73 -12.55 -1.33
C PRO A 108 -3.60 -11.56 -1.06
N LEU A 109 -2.47 -12.07 -0.58
CA LEU A 109 -1.18 -11.39 -0.59
C LEU A 109 -0.64 -11.34 -2.04
N ILE A 110 0.31 -10.47 -2.30
CA ILE A 110 1.16 -10.50 -3.50
C ILE A 110 2.53 -11.03 -3.07
N ALA A 111 2.90 -12.23 -3.48
CA ALA A 111 4.12 -12.93 -3.05
C ALA A 111 5.41 -12.13 -3.34
N GLU A 112 5.43 -11.36 -4.43
CA GLU A 112 6.59 -10.55 -4.83
C GLU A 112 6.74 -9.25 -4.01
N SER A 113 5.75 -8.91 -3.16
CA SER A 113 5.83 -7.76 -2.25
C SER A 113 6.72 -8.09 -1.05
N PRO A 114 7.60 -7.19 -0.63
CA PRO A 114 8.49 -7.43 0.51
C PRO A 114 7.77 -7.38 1.87
N LEU A 115 6.58 -6.80 1.90
CA LEU A 115 5.75 -6.67 3.10
C LEU A 115 4.27 -6.61 2.69
N ASN A 116 3.48 -7.48 3.29
CA ASN A 116 2.04 -7.54 3.11
C ASN A 116 1.37 -7.24 4.46
N ILE A 117 0.37 -6.35 4.46
CA ILE A 117 -0.33 -5.91 5.67
C ILE A 117 -1.80 -6.25 5.49
N GLU A 118 -2.29 -7.22 6.25
CA GLU A 118 -3.66 -7.68 6.23
C GLU A 118 -4.56 -6.75 7.04
N CYS A 119 -5.67 -6.32 6.45
CA CYS A 119 -6.50 -5.27 6.99
C CYS A 119 -7.98 -5.67 7.02
N LYS A 120 -8.65 -5.35 8.13
CA LYS A 120 -10.12 -5.46 8.29
C LYS A 120 -10.73 -4.08 8.47
N VAL A 121 -11.65 -3.73 7.58
CA VAL A 121 -12.33 -2.41 7.56
C VAL A 121 -13.20 -2.27 8.80
N VAL A 122 -13.02 -1.19 9.54
CA VAL A 122 -13.81 -0.85 10.72
C VAL A 122 -14.76 0.35 10.46
N GLU A 123 -14.39 1.22 9.53
CA GLU A 123 -15.21 2.38 9.17
C GLU A 123 -15.01 2.73 7.69
N ILE A 124 -16.09 3.10 7.02
CA ILE A 124 -16.04 3.72 5.68
C ILE A 124 -16.59 5.13 5.81
N LYS A 125 -15.70 6.13 5.65
CA LYS A 125 -16.08 7.53 5.71
C LYS A 125 -16.29 8.08 4.32
N GLU A 126 -17.51 8.47 4.01
CA GLU A 126 -17.84 9.10 2.74
C GLU A 126 -17.26 10.50 2.66
N LEU A 127 -16.48 10.73 1.56
CA LEU A 127 -15.86 12.02 1.27
C LEU A 127 -16.14 12.41 -0.18
N GLY A 128 -16.44 13.32 -0.72
CA GLY A 128 -16.67 13.73 -2.12
C GLY A 128 -16.34 12.67 -3.18
N SER A 129 -15.20 12.80 -3.84
CA SER A 129 -14.77 11.90 -4.94
C SER A 129 -14.19 10.56 -4.48
N HIS A 130 -13.84 10.42 -3.23
CA HIS A 130 -13.28 9.20 -2.62
C HIS A 130 -13.96 8.93 -1.30
N ASP A 131 -14.07 7.67 -0.96
CA ASP A 131 -14.37 7.25 0.40
C ASP A 131 -13.11 6.72 1.06
N MET A 132 -12.95 7.03 2.34
CA MET A 132 -11.84 6.56 3.16
C MET A 132 -12.27 5.29 3.89
N PHE A 133 -11.58 4.20 3.63
CA PHE A 133 -11.70 2.94 4.34
C PHE A 133 -10.66 2.94 5.47
N ILE A 134 -11.11 3.04 6.71
CA ILE A 134 -10.29 2.92 7.91
C ILE A 134 -10.32 1.46 8.34
N ALA A 135 -9.16 0.88 8.62
CA ALA A 135 -9.03 -0.54 8.88
C ALA A 135 -8.06 -0.83 10.02
N ASP A 136 -8.35 -1.86 10.79
CA ASP A 136 -7.41 -2.48 11.70
C ASP A 136 -6.38 -3.28 10.91
N VAL A 137 -5.11 -3.18 11.29
CA VAL A 137 -4.04 -4.07 10.84
C VAL A 137 -4.10 -5.34 11.67
N VAL A 138 -4.48 -6.45 11.04
CA VAL A 138 -4.72 -7.72 11.76
C VAL A 138 -3.56 -8.72 11.63
N ALA A 139 -2.76 -8.64 10.56
CA ALA A 139 -1.51 -9.41 10.41
C ALA A 139 -0.53 -8.65 9.52
N VAL A 140 0.75 -9.00 9.64
CA VAL A 140 1.83 -8.46 8.80
C VAL A 140 2.78 -9.59 8.42
N ASP A 141 2.96 -9.80 7.12
CA ASP A 141 3.87 -10.78 6.54
C ASP A 141 5.05 -10.06 5.90
N ALA A 142 6.26 -10.38 6.33
CA ALA A 142 7.50 -9.79 5.84
C ALA A 142 8.40 -10.84 5.20
N ASP A 143 9.07 -10.49 4.09
CA ASP A 143 10.08 -11.36 3.48
C ASP A 143 11.23 -11.59 4.48
N GLU A 144 11.49 -12.84 4.83
CA GLU A 144 12.54 -13.24 5.78
C GLU A 144 13.93 -12.69 5.41
N LYS A 145 14.20 -12.46 4.12
CA LYS A 145 15.45 -11.88 3.64
C LYS A 145 15.66 -10.45 4.11
N LEU A 146 14.58 -9.75 4.50
CA LEU A 146 14.62 -8.39 5.00
C LEU A 146 14.61 -8.30 6.53
N ILE A 147 14.66 -9.45 7.21
CA ILE A 147 14.78 -9.50 8.67
C ILE A 147 16.23 -9.71 9.06
N ASP A 148 16.77 -8.77 9.79
CA ASP A 148 18.12 -8.89 10.35
C ASP A 148 18.18 -10.06 11.35
N LYS A 149 18.99 -11.06 11.07
CA LYS A 149 19.05 -12.30 11.86
C LYS A 149 19.59 -12.10 13.27
N GLY A 150 20.36 -11.03 13.50
CA GLY A 150 20.97 -10.75 14.81
C GLY A 150 20.04 -9.96 15.74
N THR A 151 19.24 -9.04 15.18
CA THR A 151 18.41 -8.10 15.94
C THR A 151 16.90 -8.36 15.78
N GLY A 152 16.49 -9.14 14.77
CA GLY A 152 15.07 -9.32 14.40
C GLY A 152 14.45 -8.08 13.74
N ALA A 153 15.23 -7.06 13.43
CA ALA A 153 14.74 -5.81 12.86
C ALA A 153 14.41 -5.96 11.37
N PHE A 154 13.23 -5.47 10.97
CA PHE A 154 12.84 -5.39 9.56
C PHE A 154 13.57 -4.26 8.84
N GLN A 155 14.20 -4.57 7.71
CA GLN A 155 15.07 -3.67 6.93
C GLN A 155 14.43 -3.33 5.58
N LEU A 156 13.29 -2.65 5.58
CA LEU A 156 12.51 -2.33 4.38
C LEU A 156 13.32 -1.63 3.28
N ASN A 157 14.27 -0.76 3.64
CA ASN A 157 15.10 -0.04 2.67
C ASN A 157 15.97 -0.95 1.80
N HIS A 158 16.27 -2.18 2.22
CA HIS A 158 16.98 -3.17 1.40
C HIS A 158 16.09 -3.75 0.27
N ALA A 159 14.79 -3.56 0.34
CA ALA A 159 13.86 -3.94 -0.72
C ALA A 159 13.76 -2.89 -1.84
N HIS A 160 14.46 -1.77 -1.76
CA HIS A 160 14.37 -0.65 -2.70
C HIS A 160 12.93 -0.15 -2.92
N PRO A 161 12.23 0.29 -1.84
CA PRO A 161 10.86 0.77 -1.95
C PRO A 161 10.76 2.02 -2.81
N ILE A 162 9.58 2.22 -3.41
CA ILE A 162 9.30 3.38 -4.26
C ILE A 162 8.34 4.37 -3.58
N ALA A 163 8.45 5.63 -3.99
CA ALA A 163 7.54 6.71 -3.62
C ALA A 163 6.91 7.32 -4.86
N TYR A 164 5.71 7.89 -4.70
CA TYR A 164 4.99 8.57 -5.76
C TYR A 164 4.95 10.08 -5.52
N SER A 165 5.29 10.86 -6.55
CA SER A 165 5.20 12.32 -6.49
C SER A 165 4.85 12.89 -7.86
N HIS A 166 3.78 13.68 -7.94
CA HIS A 166 3.36 14.42 -9.14
C HIS A 166 3.32 13.56 -10.42
N GLY A 167 2.68 12.39 -10.36
CA GLY A 167 2.55 11.50 -11.52
C GLY A 167 3.81 10.71 -11.89
N LYS A 168 4.80 10.65 -11.00
CA LYS A 168 6.07 9.95 -11.22
C LYS A 168 6.42 9.07 -10.04
N TYR A 169 7.15 7.99 -10.31
CA TYR A 169 7.68 7.08 -9.31
C TYR A 169 9.17 7.37 -9.08
N TYR A 170 9.61 7.28 -7.83
CA TYR A 170 10.98 7.52 -7.41
C TYR A 170 11.42 6.42 -6.44
N THR A 171 12.68 6.04 -6.49
CA THR A 171 13.31 5.28 -5.40
C THR A 171 13.60 6.20 -4.23
N LEU A 172 13.76 5.64 -3.03
CA LEU A 172 14.24 6.39 -1.88
C LEU A 172 15.73 6.70 -2.08
N GLY A 173 16.12 7.91 -1.72
CA GLY A 173 17.52 8.32 -1.72
C GLY A 173 18.32 7.78 -0.54
N GLU A 174 19.54 8.32 -0.34
CA GLU A 174 20.40 7.95 0.77
C GLU A 174 19.79 8.31 2.13
N LYS A 175 20.15 7.53 3.15
CA LYS A 175 19.75 7.79 4.53
C LYS A 175 20.41 9.06 5.05
N ILE A 176 19.64 10.07 5.41
CA ILE A 176 20.10 11.34 5.96
C ILE A 176 20.25 11.33 7.49
N GLY A 177 19.64 10.39 8.19
CA GLY A 177 19.67 10.27 9.65
C GLY A 177 18.77 9.17 10.20
N SER A 178 18.87 8.93 11.49
CA SER A 178 17.96 8.06 12.24
C SER A 178 17.03 8.90 13.11
N PHE A 179 15.87 8.38 13.48
CA PHE A 179 14.96 9.07 14.39
C PHE A 179 15.72 9.57 15.65
N GLY A 180 15.53 10.82 16.00
CA GLY A 180 16.22 11.45 17.12
C GLY A 180 17.68 11.89 16.86
N PHE A 181 18.20 11.77 15.62
CA PHE A 181 19.59 12.17 15.33
C PHE A 181 19.87 13.64 15.62
N SER A 182 18.87 14.52 15.51
CA SER A 182 19.00 15.96 15.74
C SER A 182 19.21 16.36 17.21
N VAL A 183 18.85 15.50 18.15
CA VAL A 183 18.95 15.74 19.60
C VAL A 183 19.98 14.86 20.30
N LYS A 184 20.70 14.02 19.57
CA LYS A 184 21.84 13.26 20.12
C LYS A 184 22.94 14.24 20.52
N LYS A 185 23.32 14.22 21.79
CA LYS A 185 24.54 14.94 22.25
C LYS A 185 25.73 14.37 21.47
N LYS A 186 26.57 15.28 20.95
CA LYS A 186 27.86 14.94 20.35
C LYS A 186 28.78 14.29 21.37
#